data_d4a6ee976c0e21082314385f04e8926b
#
_entry.id   d4a6ee976c0e21082314385f04e8926b
#
_cell.length_a   1.000
_cell.length_b   1.000
_cell.length_c   1.000
_cell.angle_alpha   90.00
_cell.angle_beta   90.00
_cell.angle_gamma   90.00
#
_symmetry.space_group_name_H-M   'P 1'
#
loop_
_entity.id
_entity.type
_entity.pdbx_description
1 polymer ?
#
loop_
_entity_poly.entity_id
_entity_poly.type
_entity_poly.pdbx_seq_one_letter_code
_entity_poly.pdbx_strand_id
1 'polypeptide(L)'
;MNIALIGYGKMGHMIESICKERGHNIVSIIDVDNQDDFESAAFASADVAIEFTSPTAAYSNYLRAWKAGVKVVSGSTGWMK
;
A
#
# COMPACT_ATOMS: atom_id res chain seq x y z
N MET A 1 -3.89 -1.16 -13.82
CA MET A 1 -4.42 -0.69 -12.52
C MET A 1 -3.35 0.04 -11.76
N ASN A 2 -3.70 1.15 -11.14
CA ASN A 2 -2.75 1.92 -10.34
C ASN A 2 -2.77 1.40 -8.90
N ILE A 3 -1.62 1.02 -8.39
CA ILE A 3 -1.50 0.38 -7.09
C ILE A 3 -0.54 1.18 -6.19
N ALA A 4 -0.94 1.38 -4.96
CA ALA A 4 -0.07 1.94 -3.93
C ALA A 4 0.33 0.82 -2.97
N LEU A 5 1.54 0.88 -2.44
CA LEU A 5 2.03 -0.07 -1.45
C LEU A 5 2.22 0.66 -0.13
N ILE A 6 1.71 0.08 0.95
CA ILE A 6 1.89 0.61 2.29
C ILE A 6 2.72 -0.40 3.06
N GLY A 7 3.94 -0.01 3.40
CA GLY A 7 4.94 -0.91 3.92
C GLY A 7 5.83 -1.42 2.78
N TYR A 8 7.15 -1.40 2.98
CA TYR A 8 8.07 -1.76 1.91
C TYR A 8 9.22 -2.62 2.42
N GLY A 9 8.86 -3.69 3.13
CA GLY A 9 9.82 -4.72 3.51
C GLY A 9 9.96 -5.75 2.41
N LYS A 10 10.42 -6.95 2.75
CA LYS A 10 10.62 -8.03 1.77
C LYS A 10 9.36 -8.32 0.96
N MET A 11 8.22 -8.38 1.64
CA MET A 11 6.96 -8.68 0.98
C MET A 11 6.54 -7.55 0.04
N GLY A 12 6.77 -6.30 0.44
CA GLY A 12 6.48 -5.15 -0.40
C GLY A 12 7.27 -5.18 -1.70
N HIS A 13 8.56 -5.49 -1.61
CA HIS A 13 9.41 -5.62 -2.81
C HIS A 13 8.92 -6.73 -3.72
N MET A 14 8.55 -7.87 -3.15
CA MET A 14 8.04 -9.01 -3.92
C MET A 14 6.75 -8.66 -4.64
N ILE A 15 5.83 -8.01 -3.95
CA ILE A 15 4.53 -7.63 -4.54
C ILE A 15 4.73 -6.57 -5.62
N GLU A 16 5.64 -5.64 -5.41
CA GLU A 16 5.98 -4.65 -6.43
C GLU A 16 6.42 -5.32 -7.71
N SER A 17 7.31 -6.29 -7.59
CA SER A 17 7.81 -7.05 -8.73
C SER A 17 6.68 -7.76 -9.47
N ILE A 18 5.80 -8.43 -8.73
CA ILE A 18 4.68 -9.16 -9.31
C ILE A 18 3.71 -8.21 -10.01
N CYS A 19 3.42 -7.07 -9.40
CA CYS A 19 2.51 -6.10 -10.00
C CYS A 19 3.06 -5.55 -11.32
N LYS A 20 4.34 -5.23 -11.36
CA LYS A 20 4.98 -4.75 -12.59
C LYS A 20 4.98 -5.82 -13.67
N GLU A 21 5.23 -7.05 -13.29
CA GLU A 21 5.22 -8.18 -14.22
C GLU A 21 3.85 -8.38 -14.85
N ARG A 22 2.79 -8.08 -14.09
CA ARG A 22 1.41 -8.23 -14.57
C ARG A 22 0.86 -6.95 -15.23
N GLY A 23 1.72 -5.95 -15.44
CA GLY A 23 1.33 -4.74 -16.14
C GLY A 23 0.63 -3.69 -15.30
N HIS A 24 0.70 -3.80 -13.98
CA HIS A 24 0.13 -2.77 -13.09
C HIS A 24 1.17 -1.69 -12.81
N ASN A 25 0.69 -0.49 -12.51
CA ASN A 25 1.55 0.64 -12.18
C ASN A 25 1.63 0.82 -10.68
N ILE A 26 2.84 0.93 -10.16
CA ILE A 26 3.04 1.29 -8.75
C ILE A 26 3.18 2.81 -8.69
N VAL A 27 2.15 3.46 -8.20
CA VAL A 27 2.11 4.94 -8.20
C VAL A 27 2.61 5.55 -6.91
N SER A 28 2.64 4.79 -5.83
CA SER A 28 3.11 5.29 -4.54
C SER A 28 3.58 4.15 -3.67
N ILE A 29 4.65 4.38 -2.92
CA ILE A 29 5.15 3.42 -1.92
C ILE A 29 5.30 4.20 -0.63
N ILE A 30 4.58 3.79 0.40
CA ILE A 30 4.60 4.46 1.70
C ILE A 30 5.23 3.54 2.72
N ASP A 31 6.26 4.04 3.39
CA ASP A 31 6.92 3.35 4.48
C ASP A 31 6.99 4.29 5.69
N VAL A 32 7.70 3.87 6.74
CA VAL A 32 7.79 4.66 7.98
C VAL A 32 8.42 6.03 7.76
N ASP A 33 9.26 6.18 6.74
CA ASP A 33 10.01 7.41 6.48
C ASP A 33 9.23 8.44 5.66
N ASN A 34 8.13 8.07 5.04
CA ASN A 34 7.41 8.97 4.15
C ASN A 34 5.90 8.92 4.35
N GLN A 35 5.48 8.96 5.61
CA GLN A 35 4.05 8.89 5.96
C GLN A 35 3.23 10.03 5.36
N ASP A 36 3.86 11.16 5.06
CA ASP A 36 3.16 12.29 4.46
C ASP A 36 2.68 12.00 3.04
N ASP A 37 3.23 10.97 2.40
CA ASP A 37 2.81 10.59 1.04
C ASP A 37 1.38 10.09 0.98
N PHE A 38 0.76 9.76 2.12
CA PHE A 38 -0.67 9.46 2.16
C PHE A 38 -1.51 10.64 1.65
N GLU A 39 -0.99 11.84 1.75
CA GLU A 39 -1.68 13.05 1.30
C GLU A 39 -1.27 13.47 -0.11
N SER A 40 -0.42 12.70 -0.76
CA SER A 40 0.07 13.03 -2.09
C SER A 40 -0.98 12.73 -3.16
N ALA A 41 -0.90 13.47 -4.27
CA ALA A 41 -1.75 13.21 -5.42
C ALA A 41 -1.45 11.85 -6.03
N ALA A 42 -0.19 11.41 -5.95
CA ALA A 42 0.21 10.10 -6.45
C ALA A 42 -0.52 8.98 -5.72
N PHE A 43 -0.58 9.06 -4.38
CA PHE A 43 -1.31 8.06 -3.60
C PHE A 43 -2.81 8.12 -3.92
N ALA A 44 -3.37 9.30 -4.01
CA ALA A 44 -4.79 9.48 -4.30
C ALA A 44 -5.17 8.94 -5.68
N SER A 45 -4.22 8.83 -6.59
CA SER A 45 -4.47 8.30 -7.93
C SER A 45 -4.53 6.77 -7.97
N ALA A 46 -4.21 6.10 -6.87
CA ALA A 46 -4.23 4.65 -6.83
C ALA A 46 -5.65 4.12 -6.85
N ASP A 47 -5.86 3.02 -7.57
CA ASP A 47 -7.13 2.31 -7.56
C ASP A 47 -7.28 1.48 -6.29
N VAL A 48 -6.15 0.98 -5.79
CA VAL A 48 -6.12 0.17 -4.58
C VAL A 48 -4.77 0.32 -3.91
N ALA A 49 -4.75 0.22 -2.59
CA ALA A 49 -3.52 0.18 -1.81
C ALA A 49 -3.41 -1.19 -1.15
N ILE A 50 -2.22 -1.78 -1.20
CA ILE A 50 -1.95 -3.06 -0.56
C ILE A 50 -1.07 -2.80 0.66
N GLU A 51 -1.51 -3.26 1.81
CA GLU A 51 -0.92 -2.93 3.09
C GLU A 51 -0.21 -4.15 3.69
N PHE A 52 1.04 -3.98 4.11
CA PHE A 52 1.90 -5.06 4.64
C PHE A 52 2.51 -4.71 5.99
N THR A 53 1.93 -3.77 6.70
CA THR A 53 2.49 -3.34 7.97
C THR A 53 2.02 -4.25 9.11
N SER A 54 2.54 -4.00 10.32
CA SER A 54 2.11 -4.74 11.49
C SER A 54 0.63 -4.46 11.80
N PRO A 55 -0.07 -5.34 12.51
CA PRO A 55 -1.46 -5.10 12.90
C PRO A 55 -1.66 -3.77 13.64
N THR A 56 -0.66 -3.35 14.42
CA THR A 56 -0.73 -2.08 15.16
C THR A 56 -0.76 -0.88 14.24
N ALA A 57 0.04 -0.91 13.17
CA ALA A 57 0.12 0.17 12.21
C ALA A 57 -1.00 0.10 11.17
N ALA A 58 -1.51 -1.09 10.91
CA ALA A 58 -2.49 -1.32 9.85
C ALA A 58 -3.75 -0.47 10.02
N TYR A 59 -4.26 -0.36 11.22
CA TYR A 59 -5.48 0.38 11.48
C TYR A 59 -5.34 1.86 11.12
N SER A 60 -4.23 2.47 11.55
CA SER A 60 -3.94 3.86 11.23
C SER A 60 -3.78 4.06 9.73
N ASN A 61 -3.10 3.12 9.06
CA ASN A 61 -2.90 3.17 7.62
C ASN A 61 -4.21 3.06 6.86
N TYR A 62 -5.13 2.22 7.32
CA TYR A 62 -6.45 2.11 6.70
C TYR A 62 -7.20 3.43 6.76
N LEU A 63 -7.18 4.09 7.90
CA LEU A 63 -7.87 5.37 8.06
C LEU A 63 -7.30 6.44 7.13
N ARG A 64 -5.98 6.48 7.01
CA ARG A 64 -5.32 7.46 6.14
C ARG A 64 -5.64 7.20 4.67
N ALA A 65 -5.57 5.95 4.26
CA ALA A 65 -5.89 5.57 2.87
C ALA A 65 -7.35 5.86 2.56
N TRP A 66 -8.24 5.55 3.50
CA TRP A 66 -9.66 5.79 3.32
C TRP A 66 -9.97 7.27 3.17
N LYS A 67 -9.31 8.12 3.95
CA LYS A 67 -9.46 9.56 3.81
C LYS A 67 -9.06 10.06 2.43
N ALA A 68 -8.10 9.41 1.81
CA ALA A 68 -7.66 9.73 0.46
C ALA A 68 -8.58 9.13 -0.61
N GLY A 69 -9.57 8.36 -0.22
CA GLY A 69 -10.49 7.72 -1.16
C GLY A 69 -9.95 6.46 -1.81
N VAL A 70 -8.92 5.87 -1.23
CA VAL A 70 -8.26 4.68 -1.79
C VAL A 70 -8.71 3.43 -1.02
N LYS A 71 -9.13 2.41 -1.75
CA LYS A 71 -9.47 1.11 -1.16
C LYS A 71 -8.22 0.40 -0.70
N VAL A 72 -8.29 -0.28 0.43
CA VAL A 72 -7.13 -0.98 0.99
C VAL A 72 -7.40 -2.48 1.04
N VAL A 73 -6.40 -3.24 0.58
CA VAL A 73 -6.38 -4.69 0.73
C VAL A 73 -5.24 -5.00 1.71
N SER A 74 -5.54 -5.74 2.75
CA SER A 74 -4.54 -6.10 3.74
C SER A 74 -3.74 -7.30 3.28
N GLY A 75 -2.41 -7.11 3.24
CA GLY A 75 -1.47 -8.19 2.98
C GLY A 75 -0.84 -8.73 4.25
N SER A 76 -1.41 -8.42 5.41
CA SER A 76 -0.90 -8.90 6.68
C SER A 76 -0.87 -10.42 6.72
N THR A 77 0.20 -10.96 7.26
CA THR A 77 0.47 -12.38 7.20
C THR A 77 -0.47 -13.26 8.03
N GLY A 78 -1.20 -12.68 8.95
CA GLY A 78 -2.03 -13.44 9.88
C GLY A 78 -3.11 -14.31 9.21
N TRP A 79 -3.58 -13.92 8.04
CA TRP A 79 -4.65 -14.62 7.34
C TRP A 79 -4.18 -15.30 6.06
N MET A 80 -2.93 -15.18 5.74
CA MET A 80 -2.37 -15.74 4.50
C MET A 80 -1.69 -17.09 4.70
N LYS A 81 -2.25 -17.88 5.51
CA LYS A 81 -1.65 -19.20 5.78
C LYS A 81 -1.91 -20.20 4.68
#